data_9b689336514a2e5f9e427fe0cff8fb52
#
_entry.id   9b689336514a2e5f9e427fe0cff8fb52
#
_cell.length_a   1.000
_cell.length_b   1.000
_cell.length_c   1.000
_cell.angle_alpha   90.00
_cell.angle_beta   90.00
_cell.angle_gamma   90.00
#
_symmetry.space_group_name_H-M   'P 1'
#
loop_
_entity.id
_entity.type
_entity.pdbx_description
1 polymer ?
#
loop_
_entity_poly.entity_id
_entity_poly.type
_entity_poly.pdbx_seq_one_letter_code
_entity_poly.pdbx_strand_id
1 'polypeptide(L)'
;EYFRDNKGHALIIYDDLSKHAVAYRQMSLLLRRPPGREAYPGDVFYLHSRLLERAAKLSDDLGAGSLTALPIIETQAGDISAYIPTNVISITDGQIFMETDLFYQGVRPAISVGLSVSRVGGAAQTKATKSVAGNLRLELAQFRELAAFAQFASDLDDDTKQKISRGR
;
A
#
# COMPACT_ATOMS: atom_id res chain seq x y z
N GLU A 1 -8.45 -18.99 4.61
CA GLU A 1 -7.52 -20.12 4.83
C GLU A 1 -7.98 -21.38 4.10
N TYR A 2 -9.25 -21.76 4.21
CA TYR A 2 -9.79 -22.99 3.59
C TYR A 2 -9.34 -23.18 2.13
N PHE A 3 -9.48 -22.16 1.29
CA PHE A 3 -9.05 -22.27 -0.11
C PHE A 3 -7.53 -22.43 -0.24
N ARG A 4 -6.73 -21.70 0.54
CA ARG A 4 -5.28 -21.82 0.56
C ARG A 4 -4.84 -23.23 0.93
N ASP A 5 -5.42 -23.77 2.00
CA ASP A 5 -5.03 -25.08 2.55
C ASP A 5 -5.50 -26.25 1.66
N ASN A 6 -6.53 -25.99 0.81
CA ASN A 6 -6.99 -26.92 -0.22
C ASN A 6 -6.41 -26.64 -1.62
N LYS A 7 -5.19 -26.10 -1.70
CA LYS A 7 -4.43 -25.86 -2.95
C LYS A 7 -5.06 -24.81 -3.88
N GLY A 8 -6.01 -24.05 -3.37
CA GLY A 8 -6.66 -22.95 -4.10
C GLY A 8 -5.98 -21.62 -3.85
N HIS A 9 -6.55 -20.57 -4.46
CA HIS A 9 -6.10 -19.19 -4.31
C HIS A 9 -7.28 -18.34 -3.84
N ALA A 10 -7.03 -17.44 -2.88
CA ALA A 10 -8.04 -16.54 -2.37
C ALA A 10 -7.48 -15.13 -2.19
N LEU A 11 -8.36 -14.16 -2.36
CA LEU A 11 -8.12 -12.76 -2.05
C LEU A 11 -9.11 -12.32 -0.97
N ILE A 12 -8.62 -11.65 0.07
CA ILE A 12 -9.44 -11.02 1.09
C ILE A 12 -9.14 -9.53 1.19
N ILE A 13 -10.18 -8.72 1.28
CA ILE A 13 -10.08 -7.29 1.44
C ILE A 13 -10.65 -6.94 2.82
N TYR A 14 -9.86 -6.26 3.65
CA TYR A 14 -10.29 -5.77 4.95
C TYR A 14 -10.60 -4.27 4.85
N ASP A 15 -11.85 -3.91 4.69
CA ASP A 15 -12.33 -2.53 4.60
C ASP A 15 -13.12 -2.15 5.87
N ASP A 16 -12.49 -1.54 6.91
CA ASP A 16 -11.06 -1.26 7.02
C ASP A 16 -10.52 -1.62 8.41
N LEU A 17 -9.19 -1.73 8.51
CA LEU A 17 -8.54 -2.05 9.79
C LEU A 17 -8.44 -0.83 10.73
N SER A 18 -8.58 0.40 10.23
CA SER A 18 -8.64 1.60 11.08
C SER A 18 -9.89 1.56 11.96
N LYS A 19 -11.05 1.27 11.39
CA LYS A 19 -12.31 1.10 12.14
C LYS A 19 -12.26 -0.11 13.07
N HIS A 20 -11.63 -1.20 12.63
CA HIS A 20 -11.41 -2.37 13.48
C HIS A 20 -10.59 -2.03 14.73
N ALA A 21 -9.50 -1.26 14.57
CA ALA A 21 -8.70 -0.79 15.71
C ALA A 21 -9.48 0.13 16.64
N VAL A 22 -10.28 1.05 16.10
CA VAL A 22 -11.13 1.94 16.89
C VAL A 22 -12.16 1.17 17.71
N ALA A 23 -12.84 0.20 17.09
CA ALA A 23 -13.81 -0.65 17.80
C ALA A 23 -13.13 -1.44 18.93
N TYR A 24 -11.95 -1.99 18.68
CA TYR A 24 -11.18 -2.72 19.70
C TYR A 24 -10.73 -1.81 20.84
N ARG A 25 -10.30 -0.57 20.55
CA ARG A 25 -9.99 0.44 21.53
C ARG A 25 -11.20 0.76 22.42
N GLN A 26 -12.36 1.00 21.81
CA GLN A 26 -13.59 1.31 22.55
C GLN A 26 -13.97 0.16 23.51
N MET A 27 -13.96 -1.09 23.02
CA MET A 27 -14.23 -2.25 23.88
C MET A 27 -13.23 -2.37 25.03
N SER A 28 -11.95 -2.14 24.76
CA SER A 28 -10.89 -2.26 25.76
C SER A 28 -11.03 -1.18 26.85
N LEU A 29 -11.39 0.04 26.47
CA LEU A 29 -11.65 1.12 27.44
C LEU A 29 -12.90 0.84 28.29
N LEU A 30 -13.98 0.32 27.71
CA LEU A 30 -15.17 -0.11 28.47
C LEU A 30 -14.85 -1.23 29.46
N LEU A 31 -13.95 -2.13 29.10
CA LEU A 31 -13.45 -3.20 29.98
C LEU A 31 -12.39 -2.68 30.99
N ARG A 32 -12.14 -1.37 31.04
CA ARG A 32 -11.15 -0.72 31.92
C ARG A 32 -9.73 -1.26 31.74
N ARG A 33 -9.36 -1.73 30.57
CA ARG A 33 -7.98 -2.09 30.27
C ARG A 33 -7.13 -0.82 30.20
N PRO A 34 -5.89 -0.83 30.71
CA PRO A 34 -5.03 0.35 30.68
C PRO A 34 -4.72 0.76 29.23
N PRO A 35 -4.93 2.03 28.85
CA PRO A 35 -4.62 2.53 27.52
C PRO A 35 -3.11 2.69 27.34
N GLY A 36 -2.65 2.39 26.14
CA GLY A 36 -1.30 2.66 25.67
C GLY A 36 -1.23 3.86 24.73
N ARG A 37 -0.35 3.82 23.75
CA ARG A 37 -0.17 4.88 22.74
C ARG A 37 -1.48 5.17 22.02
N GLU A 38 -1.83 6.45 21.88
CA GLU A 38 -3.08 6.94 21.26
C GLU A 38 -4.34 6.29 21.86
N ALA A 39 -4.27 5.95 23.17
CA ALA A 39 -5.31 5.24 23.92
C ALA A 39 -5.68 3.83 23.37
N TYR A 40 -4.89 3.28 22.47
CA TYR A 40 -5.04 1.89 22.06
C TYR A 40 -4.53 0.92 23.14
N PRO A 41 -5.14 -0.26 23.29
CA PRO A 41 -4.62 -1.29 24.18
C PRO A 41 -3.26 -1.81 23.69
N GLY A 42 -2.41 -2.27 24.61
CA GLY A 42 -1.06 -2.71 24.32
C GLY A 42 -0.96 -3.88 23.31
N ASP A 43 -2.03 -4.62 23.12
CA ASP A 43 -2.12 -5.77 22.21
C ASP A 43 -2.74 -5.45 20.83
N VAL A 44 -2.95 -4.17 20.48
CA VAL A 44 -3.52 -3.79 19.18
C VAL A 44 -2.64 -4.21 18.00
N PHE A 45 -1.32 -4.22 18.17
CA PHE A 45 -0.41 -4.75 17.15
C PHE A 45 -0.69 -6.24 16.91
N TYR A 46 -0.83 -7.01 17.97
CA TYR A 46 -1.13 -8.44 17.88
C TYR A 46 -2.51 -8.71 17.27
N LEU A 47 -3.49 -7.83 17.52
CA LEU A 47 -4.81 -7.90 16.88
C LEU A 47 -4.69 -7.94 15.34
N HIS A 48 -3.88 -7.06 14.77
CA HIS A 48 -3.70 -6.97 13.32
C HIS A 48 -2.70 -8.02 12.79
N SER A 49 -1.57 -8.25 13.48
CA SER A 49 -0.57 -9.20 13.00
C SER A 49 -1.12 -10.62 12.92
N ARG A 50 -1.82 -11.10 13.95
CA ARG A 50 -2.44 -12.44 13.90
C ARG A 50 -3.49 -12.60 12.80
N LEU A 51 -4.13 -11.50 12.37
CA LEU A 51 -5.09 -11.50 11.28
C LEU A 51 -4.39 -11.54 9.91
N LEU A 52 -3.37 -10.71 9.73
CA LEU A 52 -2.69 -10.51 8.45
C LEU A 52 -1.65 -11.59 8.13
N GLU A 53 -0.95 -12.12 9.13
CA GLU A 53 0.05 -13.19 8.94
C GLU A 53 -0.54 -14.54 8.46
N ARG A 54 -1.85 -14.66 8.45
CA ARG A 54 -2.53 -15.81 7.84
C ARG A 54 -2.52 -15.75 6.32
N ALA A 55 -2.34 -14.56 5.73
CA ALA A 55 -2.13 -14.39 4.30
C ALA A 55 -0.73 -14.87 3.94
N ALA A 56 -0.65 -15.93 3.16
CA ALA A 56 0.61 -16.55 2.78
C ALA A 56 0.49 -17.32 1.46
N LYS A 57 1.62 -17.49 0.78
CA LYS A 57 1.82 -18.44 -0.29
C LYS A 57 2.48 -19.69 0.29
N LEU A 58 1.82 -20.83 0.15
CA LEU A 58 2.37 -22.11 0.59
C LEU A 58 3.43 -22.64 -0.39
N SER A 59 4.34 -23.47 0.11
CA SER A 59 5.31 -24.19 -0.72
C SER A 59 4.63 -25.20 -1.64
N ASP A 60 5.35 -25.64 -2.66
CA ASP A 60 4.85 -26.64 -3.60
C ASP A 60 4.53 -27.97 -2.93
N ASP A 61 5.31 -28.37 -1.91
CA ASP A 61 5.08 -29.58 -1.11
C ASP A 61 3.73 -29.54 -0.38
N LEU A 62 3.27 -28.36 0.00
CA LEU A 62 1.98 -28.13 0.64
C LEU A 62 0.84 -27.81 -0.35
N GLY A 63 1.13 -27.94 -1.65
CA GLY A 63 0.15 -27.78 -2.72
C GLY A 63 0.04 -26.36 -3.29
N ALA A 64 0.98 -25.47 -2.97
CA ALA A 64 1.14 -24.14 -3.59
C ALA A 64 -0.09 -23.21 -3.51
N GLY A 65 -1.02 -23.45 -2.58
CA GLY A 65 -2.16 -22.57 -2.35
C GLY A 65 -1.75 -21.19 -1.85
N SER A 66 -2.58 -20.18 -2.05
CA SER A 66 -2.27 -18.81 -1.61
C SER A 66 -3.47 -18.08 -1.03
N LEU A 67 -3.20 -17.21 -0.07
CA LEU A 67 -4.14 -16.23 0.45
C LEU A 67 -3.47 -14.86 0.39
N THR A 68 -4.05 -13.95 -0.36
CA THR A 68 -3.60 -12.55 -0.44
C THR A 68 -4.55 -11.68 0.37
N ALA A 69 -4.00 -10.85 1.26
CA ALA A 69 -4.78 -9.88 2.03
C ALA A 69 -4.48 -8.46 1.55
N LEU A 70 -5.53 -7.68 1.33
CA LEU A 70 -5.47 -6.25 1.06
C LEU A 70 -6.15 -5.49 2.21
N PRO A 71 -5.41 -5.14 3.26
CA PRO A 71 -5.94 -4.30 4.33
C PRO A 71 -6.01 -2.85 3.88
N ILE A 72 -7.15 -2.21 4.14
CA ILE A 72 -7.35 -0.78 3.93
C ILE A 72 -7.12 -0.06 5.25
N ILE A 73 -6.34 1.02 5.20
CA ILE A 73 -6.07 1.91 6.32
C ILE A 73 -6.45 3.33 5.93
N GLU A 74 -7.27 3.98 6.73
CA GLU A 74 -7.53 5.40 6.62
C GLU A 74 -6.42 6.19 7.31
N THR A 75 -5.84 7.16 6.59
CA THR A 75 -4.92 8.13 7.17
C THR A 75 -5.63 9.46 7.36
N GLN A 76 -5.34 10.17 8.43
CA GLN A 76 -5.81 11.54 8.64
C GLN A 76 -4.80 12.52 8.06
N ALA A 77 -5.23 13.38 7.14
CA ALA A 77 -4.37 14.34 6.46
C ALA A 77 -3.10 13.74 5.81
N GLY A 78 -3.17 12.48 5.38
CA GLY A 78 -2.02 11.78 4.80
C GLY A 78 -0.94 11.35 5.79
N ASP A 79 -1.18 11.43 7.10
CA ASP A 79 -0.20 11.04 8.11
C ASP A 79 -0.06 9.51 8.22
N ILE A 80 0.98 8.99 7.60
CA ILE A 80 1.37 7.58 7.66
C ILE A 80 2.23 7.25 8.89
N SER A 81 2.64 8.27 9.67
CA SER A 81 3.46 8.09 10.88
C SER A 81 2.63 7.79 12.13
N ALA A 82 1.31 7.87 12.03
CA ALA A 82 0.39 7.53 13.11
C ALA A 82 0.52 6.05 13.52
N TYR A 83 0.03 5.73 14.71
CA TYR A 83 0.29 4.42 15.34
C TYR A 83 -0.26 3.23 14.54
N ILE A 84 -1.51 3.27 14.10
CA ILE A 84 -2.11 2.16 13.35
C ILE A 84 -1.51 2.01 11.95
N PRO A 85 -1.33 3.08 11.14
CA PRO A 85 -0.65 2.96 9.86
C PRO A 85 0.76 2.35 9.96
N THR A 86 1.58 2.80 10.90
CA THR A 86 2.95 2.29 11.08
C THR A 86 2.97 0.82 11.47
N ASN A 87 2.05 0.38 12.32
CA ASN A 87 1.91 -1.02 12.70
C ASN A 87 1.57 -1.89 11.46
N VAL A 88 0.60 -1.49 10.66
CA VAL A 88 0.18 -2.26 9.49
C VAL A 88 1.24 -2.27 8.41
N ILE A 89 1.95 -1.16 8.17
CA ILE A 89 3.10 -1.12 7.24
C ILE A 89 4.19 -2.11 7.69
N SER A 90 4.43 -2.25 8.99
CA SER A 90 5.44 -3.18 9.50
C SER A 90 5.05 -4.66 9.35
N ILE A 91 3.76 -4.97 9.38
CA ILE A 91 3.23 -6.33 9.24
C ILE A 91 3.17 -6.74 7.76
N THR A 92 2.79 -5.84 6.87
CA THR A 92 2.54 -6.12 5.45
C THR A 92 3.82 -6.11 4.61
N ASP A 93 3.76 -6.69 3.41
CA ASP A 93 4.89 -6.75 2.46
C ASP A 93 5.01 -5.51 1.56
N GLY A 94 4.37 -4.45 1.93
CA GLY A 94 4.41 -3.17 1.22
C GLY A 94 3.08 -2.44 1.35
N GLN A 95 3.01 -1.27 0.71
CA GLN A 95 1.81 -0.43 0.71
C GLN A 95 1.57 0.19 -0.66
N ILE A 96 0.32 0.34 -1.01
CA ILE A 96 -0.16 1.20 -2.10
C ILE A 96 -0.63 2.50 -1.45
N PHE A 97 0.09 3.59 -1.71
CA PHE A 97 -0.21 4.89 -1.14
C PHE A 97 -1.06 5.71 -2.12
N MET A 98 -2.20 6.21 -1.64
CA MET A 98 -3.12 7.04 -2.43
C MET A 98 -3.06 8.47 -1.93
N GLU A 99 -2.92 9.43 -2.85
CA GLU A 99 -2.84 10.86 -2.56
C GLU A 99 -4.10 11.58 -3.00
N THR A 100 -4.68 12.34 -2.09
CA THR A 100 -5.88 13.15 -2.36
C THR A 100 -5.62 14.20 -3.44
N ASP A 101 -4.41 14.79 -3.46
CA ASP A 101 -4.03 15.80 -4.45
C ASP A 101 -3.99 15.23 -5.86
N LEU A 102 -3.50 14.01 -6.05
CA LEU A 102 -3.53 13.32 -7.34
C LEU A 102 -4.97 13.08 -7.81
N PHE A 103 -5.87 12.73 -6.88
CA PHE A 103 -7.28 12.55 -7.19
C PHE A 103 -7.94 13.84 -7.69
N TYR A 104 -7.67 14.96 -7.04
CA TYR A 104 -8.18 16.27 -7.47
C TYR A 104 -7.57 16.75 -8.80
N GLN A 105 -6.34 16.35 -9.10
CA GLN A 105 -5.70 16.57 -10.40
C GLN A 105 -6.28 15.70 -11.52
N GLY A 106 -7.21 14.79 -11.21
CA GLY A 106 -7.83 13.89 -12.18
C GLY A 106 -7.07 12.59 -12.43
N VAL A 107 -6.00 12.32 -11.69
CA VAL A 107 -5.26 11.06 -11.76
C VAL A 107 -6.06 9.96 -11.05
N ARG A 108 -6.54 8.98 -11.80
CA ARG A 108 -7.39 7.90 -11.27
C ARG A 108 -6.94 6.55 -11.85
N PRO A 109 -6.53 5.61 -10.99
CA PRO A 109 -6.42 5.69 -9.53
C PRO A 109 -5.34 6.67 -9.05
N ALA A 110 -5.58 7.33 -7.91
CA ALA A 110 -4.72 8.35 -7.33
C ALA A 110 -3.50 7.75 -6.59
N ILE A 111 -2.81 6.84 -7.24
CA ILE A 111 -1.69 6.08 -6.66
C ILE A 111 -0.40 6.88 -6.76
N SER A 112 0.23 7.11 -5.62
CA SER A 112 1.58 7.67 -5.56
C SER A 112 2.61 6.56 -5.80
N VAL A 113 3.16 6.52 -7.01
CA VAL A 113 4.21 5.54 -7.37
C VAL A 113 5.50 5.77 -6.56
N GLY A 114 5.77 7.01 -6.16
CA GLY A 114 6.94 7.36 -5.36
C GLY A 114 6.89 6.83 -3.93
N LEU A 115 5.73 6.94 -3.28
CA LEU A 115 5.51 6.54 -1.88
C LEU A 115 5.08 5.09 -1.72
N SER A 116 4.58 4.47 -2.79
CA SER A 116 4.20 3.06 -2.78
C SER A 116 5.43 2.17 -2.80
N VAL A 117 5.42 1.13 -1.97
CA VAL A 117 6.56 0.22 -1.79
C VAL A 117 6.07 -1.23 -1.84
N SER A 118 6.84 -2.10 -2.49
CA SER A 118 6.71 -3.54 -2.40
C SER A 118 8.03 -4.15 -1.90
N ARG A 119 7.98 -4.92 -0.81
CA ARG A 119 9.17 -5.63 -0.29
C ARG A 119 9.57 -6.79 -1.19
N VAL A 120 8.60 -7.42 -1.85
CA VAL A 120 8.84 -8.53 -2.80
C VAL A 120 9.33 -7.99 -4.14
N GLY A 121 8.74 -6.91 -4.62
CA GLY A 121 9.15 -6.17 -5.80
C GLY A 121 9.29 -7.05 -7.04
N GLY A 122 10.40 -6.89 -7.76
CA GLY A 122 10.66 -7.59 -9.00
C GLY A 122 10.79 -9.11 -8.90
N ALA A 123 10.92 -9.68 -7.70
CA ALA A 123 10.96 -11.13 -7.50
C ALA A 123 9.61 -11.81 -7.82
N ALA A 124 8.49 -11.07 -7.63
CA ALA A 124 7.15 -11.57 -7.93
C ALA A 124 6.72 -11.32 -9.39
N GLN A 125 7.51 -10.57 -10.17
CA GLN A 125 7.16 -10.19 -11.54
C GLN A 125 7.55 -11.29 -12.54
N THR A 126 6.73 -11.45 -13.57
CA THR A 126 7.13 -12.23 -14.76
C THR A 126 8.27 -11.53 -15.50
N LYS A 127 9.04 -12.28 -16.29
CA LYS A 127 10.14 -11.71 -17.08
C LYS A 127 9.67 -10.56 -18.00
N ALA A 128 8.50 -10.72 -18.62
CA ALA A 128 7.90 -9.70 -19.48
C ALA A 128 7.55 -8.44 -18.71
N THR A 129 6.86 -8.56 -17.58
CA THR A 129 6.52 -7.42 -16.72
C THR A 129 7.76 -6.69 -16.23
N LYS A 130 8.79 -7.43 -15.81
CA LYS A 130 10.04 -6.86 -15.29
C LYS A 130 10.80 -6.06 -16.37
N SER A 131 10.80 -6.53 -17.63
CA SER A 131 11.48 -5.82 -18.73
C SER A 131 10.80 -4.49 -19.08
N VAL A 132 9.46 -4.44 -18.99
CA VAL A 132 8.69 -3.22 -19.33
C VAL A 132 8.64 -2.25 -18.13
N ALA A 133 8.41 -2.74 -16.93
CA ALA A 133 8.23 -1.91 -15.74
C ALA A 133 9.53 -1.39 -15.13
N GLY A 134 10.69 -1.92 -15.55
CA GLY A 134 11.98 -1.60 -14.92
C GLY A 134 12.31 -0.10 -14.89
N ASN A 135 12.01 0.62 -15.96
CA ASN A 135 12.29 2.05 -16.07
C ASN A 135 11.10 2.95 -15.76
N LEU A 136 9.88 2.39 -15.64
CA LEU A 136 8.65 3.16 -15.50
C LEU A 136 8.68 4.11 -14.29
N ARG A 137 9.19 3.66 -13.17
CA ARG A 137 9.30 4.48 -11.96
C ARG A 137 10.22 5.68 -12.14
N LEU A 138 11.33 5.48 -12.84
CA LEU A 138 12.28 6.55 -13.14
C LEU A 138 11.70 7.56 -14.13
N GLU A 139 11.04 7.07 -15.18
CA GLU A 139 10.38 7.93 -16.18
C GLU A 139 9.25 8.76 -15.54
N LEU A 140 8.44 8.18 -14.67
CA LEU A 140 7.41 8.91 -13.92
C LEU A 140 7.99 9.95 -12.95
N ALA A 141 9.12 9.66 -12.30
CA ALA A 141 9.80 10.63 -11.44
C ALA A 141 10.32 11.82 -12.27
N GLN A 142 10.98 11.55 -13.41
CA GLN A 142 11.43 12.60 -14.34
C GLN A 142 10.26 13.42 -14.89
N PHE A 143 9.14 12.75 -15.25
CA PHE A 143 7.94 13.45 -15.69
C PHE A 143 7.42 14.44 -14.63
N ARG A 144 7.35 14.03 -13.35
CA ARG A 144 6.87 14.89 -12.26
C ARG A 144 7.75 16.13 -12.08
N GLU A 145 9.07 15.98 -12.12
CA GLU A 145 10.02 17.08 -12.05
C GLU A 145 9.84 18.04 -13.24
N LEU A 146 9.79 17.50 -14.47
CA LEU A 146 9.62 18.29 -15.67
C LEU A 146 8.24 18.96 -15.77
N ALA A 147 7.19 18.31 -15.30
CA ALA A 147 5.83 18.88 -15.27
C ALA A 147 5.74 20.09 -14.33
N ALA A 148 6.44 20.06 -13.19
CA ALA A 148 6.54 21.20 -12.30
C ALA A 148 7.30 22.37 -12.96
N PHE A 149 8.38 22.09 -13.67
CA PHE A 149 9.14 23.11 -14.44
C PHE A 149 8.34 23.68 -15.62
N ALA A 150 7.57 22.84 -16.31
CA ALA A 150 6.79 23.24 -17.49
C ALA A 150 5.71 24.28 -17.19
N GLN A 151 5.28 24.40 -15.93
CA GLN A 151 4.33 25.43 -15.52
C GLN A 151 4.96 26.85 -15.53
N PHE A 152 6.29 26.93 -15.47
CA PHE A 152 7.01 28.21 -15.38
C PHE A 152 7.85 28.54 -16.61
N ALA A 153 8.08 27.60 -17.52
CA ALA A 153 8.92 27.78 -18.70
C ALA A 153 8.09 27.99 -19.96
N SER A 154 8.30 29.14 -20.62
CA SER A 154 7.64 29.48 -21.88
C SER A 154 8.18 28.73 -23.10
N ASP A 155 9.45 28.28 -23.05
CA ASP A 155 10.10 27.53 -24.13
C ASP A 155 10.72 26.24 -23.59
N LEU A 156 10.14 25.13 -23.97
CA LEU A 156 10.66 23.81 -23.69
C LEU A 156 11.31 23.23 -24.95
N ASP A 157 12.46 22.61 -24.81
CA ASP A 157 13.10 21.83 -25.87
C ASP A 157 12.26 20.60 -26.26
N ASP A 158 12.48 20.08 -27.45
CA ASP A 158 11.66 19.01 -28.01
C ASP A 158 11.82 17.67 -27.22
N ASP A 159 13.00 17.43 -26.64
CA ASP A 159 13.26 16.27 -25.80
C ASP A 159 12.43 16.31 -24.50
N THR A 160 12.36 17.48 -23.87
CA THR A 160 11.53 17.72 -22.67
C THR A 160 10.05 17.60 -22.98
N LYS A 161 9.59 18.13 -24.12
CA LYS A 161 8.18 17.95 -24.57
C LYS A 161 7.84 16.49 -24.79
N GLN A 162 8.75 15.69 -25.35
CA GLN A 162 8.54 14.27 -25.57
C GLN A 162 8.46 13.49 -24.26
N LYS A 163 9.32 13.80 -23.27
CA LYS A 163 9.27 13.19 -21.94
C LYS A 163 7.97 13.52 -21.20
N ILE A 164 7.50 14.76 -21.30
CA ILE A 164 6.21 15.17 -20.73
C ILE A 164 5.03 14.42 -21.40
N SER A 165 5.08 14.28 -22.73
CA SER A 165 4.04 13.58 -23.48
C SER A 165 3.95 12.08 -23.15
N ARG A 166 5.09 11.46 -22.81
CA ARG A 166 5.11 10.03 -22.39
C ARG A 166 4.62 9.82 -20.99
N GLY A 167 4.73 10.81 -20.11
CA GLY A 167 4.33 10.68 -18.70
C GLY A 167 2.85 10.97 -18.44
N ARG A 168 2.15 11.53 -19.41
CA ARG A 168 0.69 11.79 -19.35
C ARG A 168 -0.10 10.56 -19.75
#